data_6bdc5beb274c18c49734a96a64e42e1f
#
_entry.id   6bdc5beb274c18c49734a96a64e42e1f
#
_cell.length_a   1.000
_cell.length_b   1.000
_cell.length_c   1.000
_cell.angle_alpha   90.00
_cell.angle_beta   90.00
_cell.angle_gamma   90.00
#
_symmetry.space_group_name_H-M   'P 1'
#
loop_
_entity.id
_entity.type
_entity.pdbx_description
1 polymer ?
#
loop_
_entity_poly.entity_id
_entity_poly.type
_entity_poly.pdbx_seq_one_letter_code
_entity_poly.pdbx_strand_id
1 'polypeptide(L)'
;MKRWFVLMAIVFAVVLVLAKVNFGSTQMTPAAEREFMIRLLGSFSKSSGVEVDFLNFEYTDLLSRLEAEQKAGKIVLNLIADLQSGLYTMGSKGLLTDLSQVNFTGKTFISTFDKYTRVGSQKIFIPWLQATYVMAVNKKAFDYLPDGLSRNDVMNATVKWTYDALLEWAKNIQEKTKQPRLGFPLGPKGLWHRFLHGYIYPSYTGAQVVRFDTIRAVTMWNYLRDLFKYVHPACTTWDSMDQPLLREEVWIAWDHTARIKQAIVERPDDFIVVPVPRGPMGRGYIIVLVGLAVPKAADTTESLKIIDFLTGPEAQTAILENVGFFPVIKEAVGRIPSGGLKILAEGVSKQSAARDSIVCFIPGLGAKGGEFNETYRQAFTRIVFNKENPTKVTKELAPKLTGLFKEVGAPLPSPDSELK
;
A
#
# COMPACT_ATOMS: atom_id res chain seq x y z
N MET A 1 27.73 80.72 4.79
CA MET A 1 26.49 79.93 4.46
C MET A 1 26.90 78.48 4.16
N LYS A 2 26.75 77.59 5.14
CA LYS A 2 27.11 76.16 4.99
C LYS A 2 25.82 75.39 4.61
N ARG A 3 25.75 74.81 3.40
CA ARG A 3 24.67 73.95 2.94
C ARG A 3 24.92 72.55 3.46
N TRP A 4 24.08 72.05 4.32
CA TRP A 4 24.02 70.68 4.77
C TRP A 4 23.21 69.85 3.73
N PHE A 5 23.84 68.91 3.05
CA PHE A 5 23.17 67.88 2.27
C PHE A 5 22.81 66.74 3.22
N VAL A 6 21.56 66.54 3.48
CA VAL A 6 21.04 65.36 4.18
C VAL A 6 20.83 64.28 3.10
N LEU A 7 21.67 63.26 3.08
CA LEU A 7 21.49 62.07 2.27
C LEU A 7 20.46 61.19 2.99
N MET A 8 19.24 61.11 2.44
CA MET A 8 18.21 60.22 2.91
C MET A 8 18.42 58.83 2.23
N ALA A 9 19.04 57.90 2.95
CA ALA A 9 19.18 56.53 2.50
C ALA A 9 17.82 55.81 2.62
N ILE A 10 17.13 55.61 1.51
CA ILE A 10 15.93 54.80 1.45
C ILE A 10 16.37 53.31 1.47
N VAL A 11 16.24 52.65 2.62
CA VAL A 11 16.41 51.21 2.75
C VAL A 11 15.15 50.55 2.19
N PHE A 12 15.24 50.05 0.96
CA PHE A 12 14.24 49.15 0.41
C PHE A 12 14.36 47.80 1.15
N ALA A 13 13.49 47.60 2.13
CA ALA A 13 13.27 46.27 2.67
C ALA A 13 12.56 45.46 1.59
N VAL A 14 13.28 44.63 0.85
CA VAL A 14 12.69 43.61 -0.03
C VAL A 14 12.04 42.57 0.88
N VAL A 15 10.74 42.68 1.06
CA VAL A 15 9.94 41.62 1.66
C VAL A 15 9.93 40.48 0.66
N LEU A 16 10.80 39.51 0.86
CA LEU A 16 10.72 38.22 0.14
C LEU A 16 9.41 37.58 0.55
N VAL A 17 8.40 37.70 -0.33
CA VAL A 17 7.18 36.88 -0.22
C VAL A 17 7.60 35.47 -0.60
N LEU A 18 7.77 34.61 0.41
CA LEU A 18 8.02 33.20 0.19
C LEU A 18 6.78 32.59 -0.50
N ALA A 19 7.02 31.87 -1.58
CA ALA A 19 5.94 31.10 -2.21
C ALA A 19 5.45 30.05 -1.21
N LYS A 20 4.13 29.94 -1.06
CA LYS A 20 3.48 29.05 -0.09
C LYS A 20 2.69 27.98 -0.81
N VAL A 21 2.91 26.71 -0.42
CA VAL A 21 2.21 25.54 -0.94
C VAL A 21 1.42 24.86 0.17
N ASN A 22 0.11 24.73 -0.02
CA ASN A 22 -0.75 23.92 0.84
C ASN A 22 -0.75 22.49 0.31
N PHE A 23 -0.13 21.57 1.07
CA PHE A 23 0.03 20.17 0.74
C PHE A 23 -0.94 19.32 1.57
N GLY A 24 -2.05 18.88 0.96
CA GLY A 24 -3.04 18.00 1.57
C GLY A 24 -2.68 16.52 1.42
N SER A 25 -2.75 15.73 2.49
CA SER A 25 -2.40 14.31 2.45
C SER A 25 -3.35 13.46 3.27
N THR A 26 -3.73 12.29 2.74
CA THR A 26 -4.39 11.23 3.50
C THR A 26 -3.39 10.26 4.13
N GLN A 27 -2.10 10.45 3.88
CA GLN A 27 -1.00 9.64 4.39
C GLN A 27 -0.24 10.37 5.49
N MET A 28 0.62 9.67 6.20
CA MET A 28 1.39 10.21 7.33
C MET A 28 0.48 10.74 8.45
N THR A 29 -0.58 9.97 8.76
CA THR A 29 -1.56 10.31 9.80
C THR A 29 -1.11 9.98 11.22
N PRO A 30 -0.31 8.90 11.49
CA PRO A 30 0.30 8.70 12.79
C PRO A 30 1.19 9.89 13.19
N ALA A 31 1.14 10.29 14.46
CA ALA A 31 1.84 11.49 14.94
C ALA A 31 3.34 11.50 14.60
N ALA A 32 4.03 10.37 14.83
CA ALA A 32 5.46 10.25 14.53
C ALA A 32 5.79 10.41 13.03
N GLU A 33 4.95 9.83 12.15
CA GLU A 33 5.11 9.96 10.70
C GLU A 33 4.86 11.40 10.24
N ARG A 34 3.82 12.03 10.78
CA ARG A 34 3.49 13.43 10.49
C ARG A 34 4.60 14.38 10.93
N GLU A 35 5.12 14.23 12.14
CA GLU A 35 6.24 15.04 12.63
C GLU A 35 7.49 14.86 11.78
N PHE A 36 7.78 13.63 11.37
CA PHE A 36 8.89 13.37 10.44
C PHE A 36 8.68 14.11 9.11
N MET A 37 7.49 14.05 8.51
CA MET A 37 7.18 14.75 7.27
C MET A 37 7.29 16.27 7.41
N ILE A 38 6.82 16.85 8.51
CA ILE A 38 6.96 18.29 8.77
C ILE A 38 8.46 18.67 8.83
N ARG A 39 9.30 17.87 9.51
CA ARG A 39 10.76 18.13 9.54
C ARG A 39 11.39 17.98 8.16
N LEU A 40 11.02 16.97 7.39
CA LEU A 40 11.55 16.73 6.04
C LEU A 40 11.19 17.90 5.11
N LEU A 41 9.94 18.33 5.09
CA LEU A 41 9.47 19.47 4.30
C LEU A 41 10.08 20.80 4.80
N GLY A 42 10.29 20.94 6.12
CA GLY A 42 11.02 22.09 6.69
C GLY A 42 12.47 22.21 6.20
N SER A 43 13.16 21.10 5.95
CA SER A 43 14.49 21.12 5.34
C SER A 43 14.43 21.59 3.88
N PHE A 44 13.44 21.14 3.11
CA PHE A 44 13.17 21.62 1.76
C PHE A 44 12.88 23.13 1.75
N SER A 45 12.00 23.60 2.64
CA SER A 45 11.64 25.02 2.71
C SER A 45 12.85 25.92 2.95
N LYS A 46 13.77 25.49 3.81
CA LYS A 46 15.01 26.23 4.09
C LYS A 46 15.94 26.32 2.87
N SER A 47 15.99 25.29 2.05
CA SER A 47 16.89 25.25 0.89
C SER A 47 16.29 25.88 -0.37
N SER A 48 14.95 25.78 -0.53
CA SER A 48 14.25 26.22 -1.75
C SER A 48 13.63 27.61 -1.65
N GLY A 49 13.41 28.13 -0.45
CA GLY A 49 12.63 29.36 -0.22
C GLY A 49 11.12 29.18 -0.43
N VAL A 50 10.62 27.93 -0.49
CA VAL A 50 9.19 27.62 -0.62
C VAL A 50 8.64 27.14 0.71
N GLU A 51 7.69 27.87 1.28
CA GLU A 51 6.98 27.44 2.50
C GLU A 51 5.99 26.34 2.17
N VAL A 52 5.95 25.26 3.00
CA VAL A 52 5.02 24.15 2.79
C VAL A 52 4.18 23.92 4.06
N ASP A 53 2.88 24.11 3.94
CA ASP A 53 1.89 23.70 4.96
C ASP A 53 1.45 22.26 4.68
N PHE A 54 1.82 21.34 5.57
CA PHE A 54 1.42 19.93 5.47
C PHE A 54 0.14 19.68 6.27
N LEU A 55 -0.94 19.35 5.55
CA LEU A 55 -2.29 19.20 6.08
C LEU A 55 -2.76 17.75 5.93
N ASN A 56 -3.16 17.11 7.04
CA ASN A 56 -3.75 15.77 6.98
C ASN A 56 -5.27 15.85 6.82
N PHE A 57 -5.79 14.94 6.01
CA PHE A 57 -7.21 14.79 5.71
C PHE A 57 -7.63 13.32 5.78
N GLU A 58 -8.88 13.08 6.12
CA GLU A 58 -9.56 11.88 5.69
C GLU A 58 -9.89 11.96 4.19
N TYR A 59 -9.97 10.84 3.50
CA TYR A 59 -10.19 10.82 2.05
C TYR A 59 -11.46 11.58 1.62
N THR A 60 -12.55 11.39 2.35
CA THR A 60 -13.83 12.06 2.06
C THR A 60 -13.75 13.57 2.18
N ASP A 61 -13.00 14.06 3.16
CA ASP A 61 -12.81 15.49 3.39
C ASP A 61 -11.92 16.10 2.31
N LEU A 62 -10.84 15.40 1.93
CA LEU A 62 -9.98 15.82 0.84
C LEU A 62 -10.74 15.91 -0.48
N LEU A 63 -11.52 14.88 -0.83
CA LEU A 63 -12.31 14.85 -2.05
C LEU A 63 -13.36 15.98 -2.06
N SER A 64 -14.13 16.13 -0.98
CA SER A 64 -15.15 17.16 -0.86
C SER A 64 -14.56 18.56 -0.97
N ARG A 65 -13.39 18.78 -0.38
CA ARG A 65 -12.67 20.05 -0.45
C ARG A 65 -12.22 20.36 -1.88
N LEU A 66 -11.64 19.40 -2.59
CA LEU A 66 -11.24 19.58 -3.99
C LEU A 66 -12.43 19.90 -4.89
N GLU A 67 -13.55 19.18 -4.72
CA GLU A 67 -14.77 19.46 -5.46
C GLU A 67 -15.31 20.88 -5.20
N ALA A 68 -15.30 21.31 -3.93
CA ALA A 68 -15.74 22.65 -3.54
C ALA A 68 -14.81 23.75 -4.10
N GLU A 69 -13.49 23.59 -4.01
CA GLU A 69 -12.50 24.53 -4.54
C GLU A 69 -12.63 24.67 -6.08
N GLN A 70 -12.78 23.54 -6.80
CA GLN A 70 -13.00 23.55 -8.24
C GLN A 70 -14.29 24.27 -8.63
N LYS A 71 -15.38 23.97 -7.93
CA LYS A 71 -16.68 24.62 -8.15
C LYS A 71 -16.64 26.13 -7.89
N ALA A 72 -15.89 26.55 -6.88
CA ALA A 72 -15.71 27.96 -6.54
C ALA A 72 -14.72 28.69 -7.47
N GLY A 73 -13.96 27.97 -8.30
CA GLY A 73 -12.88 28.55 -9.12
C GLY A 73 -11.73 29.15 -8.31
N LYS A 74 -11.61 28.74 -7.02
CA LYS A 74 -10.58 29.21 -6.10
C LYS A 74 -9.85 28.03 -5.51
N ILE A 75 -8.68 27.69 -6.09
CA ILE A 75 -7.85 26.57 -5.66
C ILE A 75 -6.95 27.04 -4.53
N VAL A 76 -7.02 26.35 -3.39
CA VAL A 76 -6.23 26.61 -2.18
C VAL A 76 -5.23 25.49 -1.96
N LEU A 77 -5.63 24.22 -2.19
CA LEU A 77 -4.71 23.08 -2.19
C LEU A 77 -3.88 23.08 -3.47
N ASN A 78 -2.55 23.14 -3.32
CA ASN A 78 -1.62 23.19 -4.46
C ASN A 78 -1.04 21.81 -4.79
N LEU A 79 -0.88 20.96 -3.78
CA LEU A 79 -0.35 19.60 -3.89
C LEU A 79 -1.18 18.66 -3.02
N ILE A 80 -1.42 17.46 -3.49
CA ILE A 80 -2.09 16.43 -2.71
C ILE A 80 -1.34 15.09 -2.78
N ALA A 81 -1.48 14.29 -1.72
CA ALA A 81 -1.05 12.91 -1.68
C ALA A 81 -2.18 11.99 -1.21
N ASP A 82 -2.39 10.91 -1.95
CA ASP A 82 -3.37 9.89 -1.59
C ASP A 82 -2.97 8.53 -2.19
N LEU A 83 -3.69 7.49 -1.78
CA LEU A 83 -3.58 6.17 -2.39
C LEU A 83 -4.00 6.21 -3.87
N GLN A 84 -3.40 5.35 -4.67
CA GLN A 84 -3.69 5.21 -6.10
C GLN A 84 -5.18 5.22 -6.41
N SER A 85 -5.98 4.47 -5.67
CA SER A 85 -7.42 4.35 -5.93
C SER A 85 -8.20 5.64 -5.65
N GLY A 86 -7.83 6.40 -4.63
CA GLY A 86 -8.40 7.71 -4.36
C GLY A 86 -8.03 8.71 -5.45
N LEU A 87 -6.76 8.76 -5.86
CA LEU A 87 -6.30 9.60 -6.96
C LEU A 87 -6.95 9.20 -8.29
N TYR A 88 -7.15 7.90 -8.53
CA TYR A 88 -7.85 7.40 -9.71
C TYR A 88 -9.30 7.88 -9.74
N THR A 89 -9.99 7.86 -8.60
CA THR A 89 -11.35 8.40 -8.47
C THR A 89 -11.38 9.93 -8.72
N MET A 90 -10.45 10.67 -8.10
CA MET A 90 -10.33 12.13 -8.31
C MET A 90 -10.00 12.47 -9.76
N GLY A 91 -9.09 11.73 -10.40
CA GLY A 91 -8.74 11.88 -11.81
C GLY A 91 -9.91 11.57 -12.73
N SER A 92 -10.69 10.51 -12.45
CA SER A 92 -11.89 10.16 -13.23
C SER A 92 -12.98 11.23 -13.15
N LYS A 93 -13.01 12.04 -12.09
CA LYS A 93 -13.88 13.21 -11.92
C LYS A 93 -13.31 14.49 -12.55
N GLY A 94 -12.11 14.42 -13.14
CA GLY A 94 -11.46 15.57 -13.77
C GLY A 94 -10.91 16.63 -12.81
N LEU A 95 -10.63 16.24 -11.56
CA LEU A 95 -10.16 17.15 -10.49
C LEU A 95 -8.63 17.32 -10.47
N LEU A 96 -7.88 16.57 -11.28
CA LEU A 96 -6.42 16.56 -11.27
C LEU A 96 -5.83 17.07 -12.58
N THR A 97 -4.63 17.66 -12.48
CA THR A 97 -3.85 18.13 -13.62
C THR A 97 -3.17 16.96 -14.34
N ASP A 98 -3.10 17.03 -15.67
CA ASP A 98 -2.30 16.08 -16.46
C ASP A 98 -0.81 16.36 -16.31
N LEU A 99 -0.08 15.38 -15.79
CA LEU A 99 1.37 15.42 -15.57
C LEU A 99 2.14 14.60 -16.63
N SER A 100 1.52 14.28 -17.79
CA SER A 100 2.14 13.44 -18.84
C SER A 100 3.42 14.05 -19.41
N GLN A 101 3.55 15.38 -19.41
CA GLN A 101 4.70 16.12 -19.91
C GLN A 101 5.77 16.38 -18.84
N VAL A 102 5.50 15.99 -17.57
CA VAL A 102 6.44 16.21 -16.47
C VAL A 102 7.52 15.13 -16.48
N ASN A 103 8.78 15.56 -16.49
CA ASN A 103 9.94 14.69 -16.40
C ASN A 103 10.87 15.19 -15.30
N PHE A 104 11.39 14.27 -14.51
CA PHE A 104 12.35 14.55 -13.45
C PHE A 104 13.73 13.98 -13.83
N THR A 105 14.71 14.86 -14.04
CA THR A 105 16.06 14.47 -14.41
C THR A 105 16.74 13.68 -13.28
N GLY A 106 17.48 12.63 -13.66
CA GLY A 106 18.25 11.83 -12.70
C GLY A 106 17.43 10.86 -11.85
N LYS A 107 16.17 10.57 -12.24
CA LYS A 107 15.30 9.63 -11.55
C LYS A 107 14.70 8.61 -12.50
N THR A 108 14.83 7.34 -12.13
CA THR A 108 14.25 6.22 -12.86
C THR A 108 13.12 5.60 -12.04
N PHE A 109 11.89 6.00 -12.30
CA PHE A 109 10.72 5.40 -11.65
C PHE A 109 10.59 3.93 -12.01
N ILE A 110 10.11 3.13 -11.06
CA ILE A 110 9.82 1.71 -11.27
C ILE A 110 8.69 1.60 -12.30
N SER A 111 9.00 1.03 -13.45
CA SER A 111 8.11 1.01 -14.63
C SER A 111 6.76 0.32 -14.40
N THR A 112 6.71 -0.63 -13.47
CA THR A 112 5.47 -1.34 -13.10
C THR A 112 4.35 -0.39 -12.65
N PHE A 113 4.69 0.79 -12.12
CA PHE A 113 3.71 1.74 -11.62
C PHE A 113 3.11 2.65 -12.69
N ASP A 114 3.78 2.84 -13.85
CA ASP A 114 3.36 3.86 -14.84
C ASP A 114 1.91 3.69 -15.29
N LYS A 115 1.51 2.46 -15.64
CA LYS A 115 0.14 2.18 -16.07
C LYS A 115 -0.93 2.53 -15.04
N TYR A 116 -0.59 2.51 -13.75
CA TYR A 116 -1.51 2.79 -12.65
C TYR A 116 -1.59 4.27 -12.30
N THR A 117 -0.76 5.11 -12.92
CA THR A 117 -0.77 6.57 -12.71
C THR A 117 -1.75 7.29 -13.64
N ARG A 118 -2.47 6.55 -14.49
CA ARG A 118 -3.22 7.13 -15.60
C ARG A 118 -4.73 6.93 -15.51
N VAL A 119 -5.47 7.93 -16.00
CA VAL A 119 -6.88 7.83 -16.37
C VAL A 119 -6.96 8.14 -17.86
N GLY A 120 -7.30 7.16 -18.67
CA GLY A 120 -7.15 7.27 -20.12
C GLY A 120 -5.70 7.56 -20.52
N SER A 121 -5.47 8.61 -21.29
CA SER A 121 -4.12 9.05 -21.70
C SER A 121 -3.42 9.95 -20.67
N GLN A 122 -4.17 10.55 -19.75
CA GLN A 122 -3.65 11.51 -18.79
C GLN A 122 -2.91 10.84 -17.64
N LYS A 123 -1.71 11.31 -17.29
CA LYS A 123 -0.98 10.92 -16.10
C LYS A 123 -1.41 11.84 -14.95
N ILE A 124 -2.18 11.30 -14.02
CA ILE A 124 -2.85 12.09 -12.98
C ILE A 124 -2.06 12.21 -11.67
N PHE A 125 -0.99 11.45 -11.51
CA PHE A 125 -0.09 11.58 -10.36
C PHE A 125 1.32 11.03 -10.66
N ILE A 126 2.28 11.43 -9.85
CA ILE A 126 3.63 10.88 -9.81
C ILE A 126 3.71 9.88 -8.65
N PRO A 127 4.19 8.63 -8.86
CA PRO A 127 4.42 7.70 -7.76
C PRO A 127 5.32 8.32 -6.69
N TRP A 128 4.97 8.14 -5.42
CA TRP A 128 5.74 8.68 -4.32
C TRP A 128 6.25 7.60 -3.37
N LEU A 129 5.37 6.75 -2.87
CA LEU A 129 5.69 5.73 -1.88
C LEU A 129 4.99 4.44 -2.24
N GLN A 130 5.59 3.33 -1.83
CA GLN A 130 4.95 2.03 -1.94
C GLN A 130 5.11 1.21 -0.66
N ALA A 131 4.13 0.35 -0.43
CA ALA A 131 4.18 -0.72 0.55
C ALA A 131 3.39 -1.92 0.02
N THR A 132 3.50 -3.04 0.69
CA THR A 132 2.74 -4.24 0.36
C THR A 132 2.63 -5.15 1.57
N TYR A 133 1.99 -6.29 1.41
CA TYR A 133 1.94 -7.36 2.39
C TYR A 133 2.73 -8.55 1.83
N VAL A 134 3.47 -9.20 2.68
CA VAL A 134 4.39 -10.29 2.33
C VAL A 134 4.30 -11.41 3.36
N MET A 135 4.98 -12.51 3.08
CA MET A 135 5.16 -13.58 4.07
C MET A 135 6.51 -13.40 4.75
N ALA A 136 6.51 -13.25 6.09
CA ALA A 136 7.72 -13.40 6.91
C ALA A 136 7.87 -14.88 7.31
N VAL A 137 9.06 -15.43 7.16
CA VAL A 137 9.34 -16.83 7.44
C VAL A 137 10.58 -16.92 8.33
N ASN A 138 10.42 -17.51 9.52
CA ASN A 138 11.56 -17.94 10.33
C ASN A 138 12.25 -19.11 9.62
N LYS A 139 13.57 -19.04 9.49
CA LYS A 139 14.37 -20.06 8.78
C LYS A 139 14.17 -21.49 9.30
N LYS A 140 13.81 -21.65 10.59
CA LYS A 140 13.44 -22.94 11.21
C LYS A 140 12.27 -23.64 10.50
N ALA A 141 11.35 -22.87 9.91
CA ALA A 141 10.19 -23.43 9.22
C ALA A 141 10.61 -24.30 8.01
N PHE A 142 11.74 -23.99 7.38
CA PHE A 142 12.19 -24.74 6.18
C PHE A 142 12.55 -26.20 6.45
N ASP A 143 12.80 -26.59 7.69
CA ASP A 143 13.04 -27.99 8.06
C ASP A 143 11.76 -28.87 7.94
N TYR A 144 10.61 -28.24 7.69
CA TYR A 144 9.30 -28.86 7.64
C TYR A 144 8.62 -28.71 6.26
N LEU A 145 9.37 -28.33 5.24
CA LEU A 145 8.82 -28.21 3.88
C LEU A 145 8.14 -29.51 3.43
N PRO A 146 7.02 -29.42 2.70
CA PRO A 146 6.41 -30.59 2.09
C PRO A 146 7.30 -31.17 0.98
N ASP A 147 7.13 -32.48 0.71
CA ASP A 147 7.86 -33.16 -0.34
C ASP A 147 7.69 -32.46 -1.70
N GLY A 148 8.78 -32.31 -2.43
CA GLY A 148 8.80 -31.67 -3.75
C GLY A 148 8.80 -30.13 -3.75
N LEU A 149 8.68 -29.47 -2.57
CA LEU A 149 8.86 -28.04 -2.40
C LEU A 149 10.24 -27.74 -1.81
N SER A 150 11.03 -26.91 -2.46
CA SER A 150 12.33 -26.49 -1.97
C SER A 150 12.28 -25.08 -1.37
N ARG A 151 13.28 -24.75 -0.53
CA ARG A 151 13.49 -23.38 -0.04
C ARG A 151 13.59 -22.39 -1.21
N ASN A 152 14.25 -22.77 -2.30
CA ASN A 152 14.39 -21.95 -3.49
C ASN A 152 13.02 -21.65 -4.15
N ASP A 153 12.12 -22.63 -4.18
CA ASP A 153 10.77 -22.45 -4.72
C ASP A 153 9.99 -21.37 -3.97
N VAL A 154 10.07 -21.38 -2.64
CA VAL A 154 9.42 -20.39 -1.78
C VAL A 154 10.06 -19.01 -1.94
N MET A 155 11.40 -18.94 -1.86
CA MET A 155 12.15 -17.68 -1.91
C MET A 155 12.02 -16.94 -3.25
N ASN A 156 11.87 -17.65 -4.34
CA ASN A 156 11.83 -17.08 -5.70
C ASN A 156 10.45 -17.19 -6.35
N ALA A 157 9.42 -17.51 -5.57
CA ALA A 157 8.03 -17.56 -6.02
C ALA A 157 7.83 -18.40 -7.28
N THR A 158 8.44 -19.59 -7.33
CA THR A 158 8.26 -20.49 -8.49
C THR A 158 6.81 -20.99 -8.58
N VAL A 159 6.48 -21.66 -9.66
CA VAL A 159 5.14 -22.25 -9.87
C VAL A 159 4.75 -23.28 -8.81
N LYS A 160 5.73 -23.85 -8.10
CA LYS A 160 5.51 -24.80 -7.00
C LYS A 160 5.07 -24.15 -5.69
N TRP A 161 5.36 -22.87 -5.51
CA TRP A 161 4.94 -22.13 -4.31
C TRP A 161 3.47 -21.73 -4.42
N THR A 162 2.58 -22.65 -4.06
CA THR A 162 1.11 -22.54 -4.15
C THR A 162 0.46 -22.43 -2.77
N TYR A 163 -0.82 -22.02 -2.72
CA TYR A 163 -1.60 -22.07 -1.49
C TYR A 163 -1.72 -23.50 -0.94
N ASP A 164 -1.84 -24.51 -1.80
CA ASP A 164 -1.85 -25.91 -1.35
C ASP A 164 -0.52 -26.30 -0.70
N ALA A 165 0.60 -25.85 -1.26
CA ALA A 165 1.91 -26.05 -0.65
C ALA A 165 2.05 -25.35 0.71
N LEU A 166 1.46 -24.15 0.88
CA LEU A 166 1.41 -23.49 2.19
C LEU A 166 0.58 -24.29 3.20
N LEU A 167 -0.55 -24.84 2.79
CA LEU A 167 -1.41 -25.68 3.63
C LEU A 167 -0.64 -26.90 4.15
N GLU A 168 -0.02 -27.64 3.24
CA GLU A 168 0.77 -28.83 3.61
C GLU A 168 1.98 -28.45 4.48
N TRP A 169 2.63 -27.33 4.21
CA TRP A 169 3.71 -26.84 5.07
C TRP A 169 3.26 -26.53 6.49
N ALA A 170 2.16 -25.79 6.64
CA ALA A 170 1.57 -25.48 7.96
C ALA A 170 1.16 -26.76 8.71
N LYS A 171 0.60 -27.74 7.99
CA LYS A 171 0.25 -29.07 8.52
C LYS A 171 1.48 -29.82 9.00
N ASN A 172 2.54 -29.93 8.19
CA ASN A 172 3.81 -30.59 8.56
C ASN A 172 4.41 -29.98 9.83
N ILE A 173 4.43 -28.64 9.92
CA ILE A 173 4.92 -27.94 11.12
C ILE A 173 4.09 -28.36 12.33
N GLN A 174 2.76 -28.31 12.25
CA GLN A 174 1.89 -28.67 13.38
C GLN A 174 2.03 -30.15 13.76
N GLU A 175 2.11 -31.06 12.82
CA GLU A 175 2.26 -32.50 13.08
C GLU A 175 3.59 -32.82 13.78
N LYS A 176 4.68 -32.17 13.38
CA LYS A 176 6.01 -32.39 13.92
C LYS A 176 6.25 -31.67 15.25
N THR A 177 5.79 -30.42 15.37
CA THR A 177 6.03 -29.57 16.56
C THR A 177 4.91 -29.64 17.59
N LYS A 178 3.75 -30.24 17.24
CA LYS A 178 2.51 -30.27 18.04
C LYS A 178 1.92 -28.87 18.28
N GLN A 179 2.37 -27.86 17.51
CA GLN A 179 1.95 -26.49 17.63
C GLN A 179 1.68 -25.89 16.23
N PRO A 180 0.55 -25.21 16.02
CA PRO A 180 0.35 -24.42 14.80
C PRO A 180 1.27 -23.19 14.82
N ARG A 181 2.02 -22.98 13.74
CA ARG A 181 3.02 -21.90 13.64
C ARG A 181 2.77 -20.96 12.44
N LEU A 182 1.56 -21.00 11.87
CA LEU A 182 1.12 -20.06 10.82
C LEU A 182 0.31 -18.93 11.47
N GLY A 183 0.59 -17.68 11.08
CA GLY A 183 0.00 -16.49 11.67
C GLY A 183 -0.59 -15.49 10.67
N PHE A 184 -1.69 -14.86 11.09
CA PHE A 184 -2.35 -13.74 10.43
C PHE A 184 -2.82 -12.72 11.48
N PRO A 185 -2.83 -11.39 11.16
CA PRO A 185 -3.25 -10.36 12.12
C PRO A 185 -4.79 -10.22 12.15
N LEU A 186 -5.50 -11.21 12.75
CA LEU A 186 -6.95 -11.25 12.83
C LEU A 186 -7.55 -10.43 13.99
N GLY A 187 -6.73 -9.75 14.76
CA GLY A 187 -7.18 -8.86 15.83
C GLY A 187 -8.06 -7.71 15.33
N PRO A 188 -8.71 -6.97 16.24
CA PRO A 188 -9.69 -5.93 15.89
C PRO A 188 -9.13 -4.84 14.94
N LYS A 189 -7.85 -4.50 15.08
CA LYS A 189 -7.14 -3.51 14.25
C LYS A 189 -6.27 -4.17 13.18
N GLY A 190 -6.34 -5.49 13.04
CA GLY A 190 -5.60 -6.25 12.04
C GLY A 190 -6.10 -5.97 10.63
N LEU A 191 -5.18 -5.98 9.66
CA LEU A 191 -5.51 -5.70 8.26
C LEU A 191 -5.78 -6.98 7.45
N TRP A 192 -6.17 -8.06 8.09
CA TRP A 192 -6.36 -9.37 7.48
C TRP A 192 -7.44 -9.45 6.37
N HIS A 193 -8.42 -8.54 6.39
CA HIS A 193 -9.37 -8.40 5.29
C HIS A 193 -8.66 -8.14 3.95
N ARG A 194 -7.49 -7.52 3.96
CA ARG A 194 -6.65 -7.29 2.77
C ARG A 194 -6.05 -8.59 2.23
N PHE A 195 -5.74 -9.56 3.09
CA PHE A 195 -5.39 -10.90 2.66
C PHE A 195 -6.53 -11.53 1.86
N LEU A 196 -7.76 -11.37 2.33
CA LEU A 196 -8.93 -11.91 1.67
C LEU A 196 -9.12 -11.29 0.29
N HIS A 197 -9.36 -9.98 0.21
CA HIS A 197 -9.76 -9.34 -1.03
C HIS A 197 -8.62 -9.02 -2.01
N GLY A 198 -7.38 -8.97 -1.56
CA GLY A 198 -6.25 -8.53 -2.38
C GLY A 198 -5.18 -9.60 -2.63
N TYR A 199 -5.27 -10.74 -1.97
CA TYR A 199 -4.29 -11.81 -2.08
C TYR A 199 -4.94 -13.12 -2.49
N ILE A 200 -5.59 -13.80 -1.57
CA ILE A 200 -6.09 -15.13 -1.85
C ILE A 200 -7.25 -15.11 -2.85
N TYR A 201 -8.21 -14.18 -2.68
CA TYR A 201 -9.37 -14.12 -3.55
C TYR A 201 -8.99 -13.89 -5.03
N PRO A 202 -8.20 -12.86 -5.40
CA PRO A 202 -7.77 -12.70 -6.78
C PRO A 202 -6.87 -13.83 -7.28
N SER A 203 -6.11 -14.50 -6.41
CA SER A 203 -5.33 -15.66 -6.78
C SER A 203 -6.19 -16.84 -7.27
N TYR A 204 -7.42 -16.97 -6.78
CA TYR A 204 -8.35 -18.01 -7.19
C TYR A 204 -9.30 -17.58 -8.30
N THR A 205 -9.76 -16.33 -8.31
CA THR A 205 -10.84 -15.85 -9.20
C THR A 205 -10.35 -14.97 -10.34
N GLY A 206 -9.17 -14.38 -10.22
CA GLY A 206 -8.65 -13.34 -11.13
C GLY A 206 -9.37 -11.99 -10.96
N ALA A 207 -10.07 -11.79 -9.85
CA ALA A 207 -10.89 -10.61 -9.58
C ALA A 207 -10.76 -10.18 -8.11
N GLN A 208 -11.14 -8.96 -7.78
CA GLN A 208 -11.16 -8.42 -6.42
C GLN A 208 -12.59 -8.15 -5.92
N VAL A 209 -13.51 -7.84 -6.81
CA VAL A 209 -14.90 -7.44 -6.52
C VAL A 209 -15.90 -8.33 -7.24
N VAL A 210 -15.74 -8.50 -8.54
CA VAL A 210 -16.63 -9.31 -9.38
C VAL A 210 -16.38 -10.80 -9.19
N ARG A 211 -17.32 -11.62 -9.66
CA ARG A 211 -17.24 -13.10 -9.60
C ARG A 211 -17.25 -13.68 -8.18
N PHE A 212 -17.81 -12.96 -7.21
CA PHE A 212 -17.77 -13.34 -5.80
C PHE A 212 -18.50 -14.67 -5.49
N ASP A 213 -19.42 -15.10 -6.33
CA ASP A 213 -20.23 -16.29 -6.19
C ASP A 213 -19.89 -17.42 -7.18
N THR A 214 -18.71 -17.37 -7.80
CA THR A 214 -18.27 -18.42 -8.72
C THR A 214 -17.77 -19.68 -8.01
N ILE A 215 -17.69 -20.80 -8.75
CA ILE A 215 -17.09 -22.06 -8.25
C ILE A 215 -15.67 -21.83 -7.70
N ARG A 216 -14.87 -20.98 -8.37
CA ARG A 216 -13.51 -20.63 -7.91
C ARG A 216 -13.51 -19.91 -6.57
N ALA A 217 -14.46 -18.99 -6.37
CA ALA A 217 -14.64 -18.33 -5.07
C ALA A 217 -15.02 -19.34 -3.99
N VAL A 218 -15.96 -20.23 -4.26
CA VAL A 218 -16.36 -21.31 -3.34
C VAL A 218 -15.17 -22.21 -3.00
N THR A 219 -14.36 -22.59 -4.01
CA THR A 219 -13.13 -23.40 -3.81
C THR A 219 -12.17 -22.69 -2.88
N MET A 220 -11.93 -21.39 -3.08
CA MET A 220 -11.06 -20.57 -2.22
C MET A 220 -11.56 -20.54 -0.78
N TRP A 221 -12.88 -20.36 -0.57
CA TRP A 221 -13.44 -20.34 0.79
C TRP A 221 -13.32 -21.69 1.49
N ASN A 222 -13.49 -22.81 0.77
CA ASN A 222 -13.23 -24.16 1.31
C ASN A 222 -11.76 -24.35 1.68
N TYR A 223 -10.84 -23.89 0.82
CA TYR A 223 -9.41 -23.89 1.11
C TYR A 223 -9.10 -23.13 2.40
N LEU A 224 -9.65 -21.92 2.58
CA LEU A 224 -9.47 -21.15 3.83
C LEU A 224 -9.98 -21.91 5.06
N ARG A 225 -11.12 -22.61 4.94
CA ARG A 225 -11.64 -23.43 6.03
C ARG A 225 -10.66 -24.53 6.44
N ASP A 226 -9.91 -25.09 5.48
CA ASP A 226 -8.90 -26.11 5.75
C ASP A 226 -7.61 -25.50 6.30
N LEU A 227 -7.12 -24.41 5.71
CA LEU A 227 -5.91 -23.72 6.15
C LEU A 227 -6.02 -23.27 7.62
N PHE A 228 -7.17 -22.74 8.01
CA PHE A 228 -7.38 -22.19 9.36
C PHE A 228 -7.42 -23.25 10.47
N LYS A 229 -7.40 -24.54 10.15
CA LYS A 229 -7.13 -25.63 11.12
C LYS A 229 -5.67 -25.60 11.63
N TYR A 230 -4.75 -25.00 10.87
CA TYR A 230 -3.30 -24.96 11.10
C TYR A 230 -2.80 -23.54 11.43
N VAL A 231 -3.71 -22.57 11.59
CA VAL A 231 -3.39 -21.21 12.01
C VAL A 231 -3.36 -21.13 13.54
N HIS A 232 -2.40 -20.39 14.09
CA HIS A 232 -2.27 -20.23 15.53
C HIS A 232 -3.54 -19.60 16.14
N PRO A 233 -4.13 -20.18 17.19
CA PRO A 233 -5.44 -19.76 17.72
C PRO A 233 -5.44 -18.32 18.25
N ALA A 234 -4.33 -17.83 18.81
CA ALA A 234 -4.22 -16.46 19.31
C ALA A 234 -4.20 -15.40 18.20
N CYS A 235 -4.18 -15.78 16.91
CA CYS A 235 -4.25 -14.83 15.79
C CYS A 235 -5.43 -13.87 15.88
N THR A 236 -6.55 -14.29 16.48
CA THR A 236 -7.76 -13.46 16.67
C THR A 236 -7.55 -12.29 17.64
N THR A 237 -6.44 -12.28 18.39
CA THR A 237 -6.09 -11.24 19.34
C THR A 237 -4.94 -10.35 18.86
N TRP A 238 -4.26 -10.72 17.78
CA TRP A 238 -3.08 -10.00 17.26
C TRP A 238 -3.44 -9.04 16.15
N ASP A 239 -3.06 -7.79 16.30
CA ASP A 239 -3.24 -6.73 15.29
C ASP A 239 -2.05 -6.63 14.33
N SER A 240 -0.89 -7.16 14.72
CA SER A 240 0.34 -7.23 13.92
C SER A 240 1.13 -8.50 14.22
N MET A 241 2.03 -8.86 13.31
CA MET A 241 2.83 -10.08 13.41
C MET A 241 4.24 -9.89 13.97
N ASP A 242 4.67 -8.66 14.28
CA ASP A 242 6.00 -8.40 14.84
C ASP A 242 6.27 -9.22 16.11
N GLN A 243 5.42 -9.06 17.13
CA GLN A 243 5.64 -9.72 18.42
C GLN A 243 5.45 -11.23 18.37
N PRO A 244 4.42 -11.78 17.67
CA PRO A 244 4.30 -13.23 17.49
C PRO A 244 5.50 -13.87 16.80
N LEU A 245 6.12 -13.19 15.82
CA LEU A 245 7.35 -13.65 15.16
C LEU A 245 8.55 -13.60 16.11
N LEU A 246 8.75 -12.48 16.84
CA LEU A 246 9.86 -12.31 17.79
C LEU A 246 9.81 -13.33 18.92
N ARG A 247 8.62 -13.68 19.42
CA ARG A 247 8.41 -14.69 20.45
C ARG A 247 8.38 -16.11 19.91
N GLU A 248 8.55 -16.29 18.60
CA GLU A 248 8.44 -17.57 17.92
C GLU A 248 7.10 -18.30 18.13
N GLU A 249 6.03 -17.56 18.47
CA GLU A 249 4.67 -18.12 18.55
C GLU A 249 4.22 -18.57 17.17
N VAL A 250 4.65 -17.84 16.11
CA VAL A 250 4.53 -18.24 14.73
C VAL A 250 5.88 -18.24 14.01
N TRP A 251 6.03 -19.09 13.01
CA TRP A 251 7.22 -19.17 12.15
C TRP A 251 6.95 -18.71 10.73
N ILE A 252 5.71 -18.73 10.31
CA ILE A 252 5.24 -18.21 9.03
C ILE A 252 4.14 -17.22 9.34
N ALA A 253 4.26 -15.98 8.88
CA ALA A 253 3.24 -14.97 9.09
C ALA A 253 3.03 -14.13 7.83
N TRP A 254 1.78 -13.78 7.56
CA TRP A 254 1.41 -12.79 6.55
C TRP A 254 1.03 -11.48 7.23
N ASP A 255 1.65 -10.37 6.81
CA ASP A 255 1.23 -9.03 7.26
C ASP A 255 1.82 -7.93 6.37
N HIS A 256 1.42 -6.69 6.65
CA HIS A 256 1.97 -5.48 6.06
C HIS A 256 3.46 -5.32 6.42
N THR A 257 4.27 -4.87 5.48
CA THR A 257 5.71 -4.71 5.68
C THR A 257 6.08 -3.91 6.93
N ALA A 258 5.34 -2.84 7.24
CA ALA A 258 5.57 -2.05 8.45
C ALA A 258 5.21 -2.81 9.76
N ARG A 259 4.37 -3.85 9.69
CA ARG A 259 3.88 -4.63 10.84
C ARG A 259 4.63 -5.93 11.09
N ILE A 260 5.68 -6.19 10.29
CA ILE A 260 6.68 -7.24 10.49
C ILE A 260 8.10 -6.67 10.53
N LYS A 261 8.24 -5.34 10.31
CA LYS A 261 9.53 -4.65 10.21
C LYS A 261 10.38 -4.86 11.45
N GLN A 262 9.79 -4.70 12.63
CA GLN A 262 10.52 -4.83 13.88
C GLN A 262 11.18 -6.20 14.00
N ALA A 263 10.43 -7.29 13.80
CA ALA A 263 10.96 -8.65 13.89
C ALA A 263 12.12 -8.88 12.90
N ILE A 264 11.96 -8.43 11.65
CA ILE A 264 12.97 -8.63 10.60
C ILE A 264 14.23 -7.79 10.86
N VAL A 265 14.07 -6.58 11.41
CA VAL A 265 15.21 -5.67 11.71
C VAL A 265 15.97 -6.12 12.95
N GLU A 266 15.28 -6.57 13.99
CA GLU A 266 15.91 -7.03 15.23
C GLU A 266 16.60 -8.38 15.08
N ARG A 267 16.05 -9.29 14.24
CA ARG A 267 16.57 -10.64 14.05
C ARG A 267 16.76 -11.00 12.57
N PRO A 268 17.59 -10.26 11.82
CA PRO A 268 17.76 -10.46 10.38
C PRO A 268 18.33 -11.84 10.00
N ASP A 269 19.07 -12.45 10.90
CA ASP A 269 19.65 -13.79 10.69
C ASP A 269 18.62 -14.92 10.83
N ASP A 270 17.50 -14.68 11.51
CA ASP A 270 16.48 -15.69 11.74
C ASP A 270 15.38 -15.69 10.68
N PHE A 271 15.16 -14.56 10.04
CA PHE A 271 14.03 -14.38 9.13
C PHE A 271 14.43 -14.18 7.68
N ILE A 272 13.52 -14.54 6.81
CA ILE A 272 13.48 -14.10 5.42
C ILE A 272 12.08 -13.59 5.10
N VAL A 273 12.00 -12.77 4.05
CA VAL A 273 10.72 -12.28 3.52
C VAL A 273 10.54 -12.82 2.11
N VAL A 274 9.38 -13.43 1.89
CA VAL A 274 9.08 -14.14 0.64
C VAL A 274 7.75 -13.67 0.06
N PRO A 275 7.55 -13.80 -1.27
CA PRO A 275 6.27 -13.55 -1.89
C PRO A 275 5.18 -14.48 -1.35
N VAL A 276 3.93 -14.05 -1.43
CA VAL A 276 2.78 -14.91 -1.11
C VAL A 276 2.67 -16.10 -2.07
N PRO A 277 1.99 -17.18 -1.69
CA PRO A 277 1.73 -18.30 -2.61
C PRO A 277 0.88 -17.87 -3.81
N ARG A 278 0.93 -18.64 -4.88
CA ARG A 278 0.01 -18.51 -6.00
C ARG A 278 -1.23 -19.38 -5.84
N GLY A 279 -2.33 -18.94 -6.43
CA GLY A 279 -3.51 -19.76 -6.67
C GLY A 279 -3.63 -20.17 -8.15
N PRO A 280 -4.78 -20.75 -8.53
CA PRO A 280 -5.03 -21.21 -9.90
C PRO A 280 -4.93 -20.10 -10.98
N MET A 281 -5.28 -18.86 -10.63
CA MET A 281 -5.26 -17.73 -11.58
C MET A 281 -3.93 -16.99 -11.58
N GLY A 282 -3.13 -17.12 -10.53
CA GLY A 282 -1.88 -16.40 -10.37
C GLY A 282 -1.66 -16.02 -8.90
N ARG A 283 -0.90 -14.96 -8.69
CA ARG A 283 -0.45 -14.46 -7.39
C ARG A 283 -1.05 -13.09 -7.14
N GLY A 284 -2.19 -13.04 -6.45
CA GLY A 284 -2.79 -11.79 -6.04
C GLY A 284 -1.91 -11.06 -5.01
N TYR A 285 -1.72 -9.78 -5.17
CA TYR A 285 -1.08 -8.96 -4.16
C TYR A 285 -1.51 -7.49 -4.26
N ILE A 286 -1.64 -6.83 -3.11
CA ILE A 286 -1.94 -5.40 -3.04
C ILE A 286 -0.65 -4.60 -3.15
N ILE A 287 -0.65 -3.62 -4.05
CA ILE A 287 0.28 -2.50 -3.98
C ILE A 287 -0.40 -1.37 -3.21
N VAL A 288 0.18 -0.99 -2.08
CA VAL A 288 -0.15 0.26 -1.40
C VAL A 288 0.69 1.34 -2.08
N LEU A 289 0.18 1.87 -3.20
CA LEU A 289 0.86 2.91 -3.97
C LEU A 289 0.29 4.27 -3.59
N VAL A 290 1.14 5.14 -3.09
CA VAL A 290 0.83 6.55 -2.82
C VAL A 290 1.37 7.40 -3.94
N GLY A 291 0.57 8.33 -4.41
CA GLY A 291 0.97 9.29 -5.44
C GLY A 291 0.92 10.73 -4.95
N LEU A 292 1.67 11.58 -5.64
CA LEU A 292 1.62 13.04 -5.55
C LEU A 292 0.91 13.58 -6.77
N ALA A 293 -0.15 14.36 -6.56
CA ALA A 293 -0.95 14.92 -7.64
C ALA A 293 -1.17 16.42 -7.43
N VAL A 294 -1.35 17.13 -8.54
CA VAL A 294 -1.64 18.56 -8.53
C VAL A 294 -3.12 18.75 -8.85
N PRO A 295 -3.90 19.46 -8.00
CA PRO A 295 -5.28 19.79 -8.30
C PRO A 295 -5.40 20.57 -9.61
N LYS A 296 -6.47 20.34 -10.34
CA LYS A 296 -6.72 21.03 -11.61
C LYS A 296 -6.80 22.55 -11.38
N ALA A 297 -6.16 23.32 -12.23
CA ALA A 297 -6.04 24.77 -12.15
C ALA A 297 -5.24 25.33 -10.95
N ALA A 298 -4.57 24.47 -10.16
CA ALA A 298 -3.54 24.92 -9.23
C ALA A 298 -2.27 25.34 -9.99
N ASP A 299 -1.49 26.27 -9.41
CA ASP A 299 -0.14 26.54 -9.93
C ASP A 299 0.76 25.32 -9.70
N THR A 300 1.34 24.83 -10.79
CA THR A 300 2.18 23.63 -10.77
C THR A 300 3.62 23.90 -10.39
N THR A 301 4.10 25.15 -10.51
CA THR A 301 5.53 25.49 -10.45
C THR A 301 6.19 25.02 -9.14
N GLU A 302 5.66 25.46 -8.00
CA GLU A 302 6.24 25.12 -6.69
C GLU A 302 5.87 23.68 -6.28
N SER A 303 4.69 23.19 -6.68
CA SER A 303 4.27 21.82 -6.44
C SER A 303 5.22 20.82 -7.10
N LEU A 304 5.67 21.09 -8.31
CA LEU A 304 6.63 20.23 -9.03
C LEU A 304 8.01 20.20 -8.35
N LYS A 305 8.46 21.30 -7.76
CA LYS A 305 9.71 21.31 -6.97
C LYS A 305 9.61 20.41 -5.73
N ILE A 306 8.44 20.43 -5.05
CA ILE A 306 8.19 19.55 -3.91
C ILE A 306 8.11 18.08 -4.34
N ILE A 307 7.43 17.79 -5.45
CA ILE A 307 7.38 16.44 -6.02
C ILE A 307 8.79 15.96 -6.36
N ASP A 308 9.59 16.81 -6.99
CA ASP A 308 10.99 16.52 -7.32
C ASP A 308 11.80 16.19 -6.07
N PHE A 309 11.70 17.00 -5.03
CA PHE A 309 12.37 16.76 -3.74
C PHE A 309 11.92 15.45 -3.09
N LEU A 310 10.60 15.23 -2.93
CA LEU A 310 10.04 14.06 -2.25
C LEU A 310 10.27 12.74 -3.00
N THR A 311 10.49 12.79 -4.30
CA THR A 311 10.87 11.64 -5.12
C THR A 311 12.39 11.52 -5.29
N GLY A 312 13.18 12.39 -4.67
CA GLY A 312 14.65 12.29 -4.65
C GLY A 312 15.15 11.12 -3.80
N PRO A 313 16.33 10.55 -4.14
CA PRO A 313 16.87 9.37 -3.45
C PRO A 313 17.02 9.58 -1.94
N GLU A 314 17.46 10.75 -1.50
CA GLU A 314 17.67 11.09 -0.09
C GLU A 314 16.34 11.10 0.68
N ALA A 315 15.33 11.78 0.15
CA ALA A 315 14.00 11.84 0.77
C ALA A 315 13.34 10.46 0.82
N GLN A 316 13.43 9.69 -0.26
CA GLN A 316 12.90 8.33 -0.35
C GLN A 316 13.57 7.37 0.67
N THR A 317 14.89 7.46 0.84
CA THR A 317 15.63 6.66 1.82
C THR A 317 15.24 7.06 3.24
N ALA A 318 15.17 8.37 3.54
CA ALA A 318 14.77 8.86 4.85
C ALA A 318 13.34 8.43 5.22
N ILE A 319 12.41 8.40 4.25
CA ILE A 319 11.05 7.91 4.47
C ILE A 319 11.05 6.41 4.77
N LEU A 320 11.83 5.60 4.05
CA LEU A 320 11.93 4.17 4.34
C LEU A 320 12.41 3.91 5.77
N GLU A 321 13.45 4.60 6.20
CA GLU A 321 14.05 4.41 7.53
C GLU A 321 13.10 4.82 8.65
N ASN A 322 12.44 5.98 8.52
CA ASN A 322 11.60 6.55 9.58
C ASN A 322 10.15 6.08 9.55
N VAL A 323 9.59 5.83 8.37
CA VAL A 323 8.18 5.48 8.19
C VAL A 323 7.98 4.03 7.76
N GLY A 324 8.89 3.48 6.94
CA GLY A 324 8.79 2.10 6.46
C GLY A 324 8.08 1.94 5.11
N PHE A 325 7.85 3.03 4.38
CA PHE A 325 7.43 2.96 2.98
C PHE A 325 8.65 2.81 2.07
N PHE A 326 8.51 1.97 1.06
CA PHE A 326 9.58 1.67 0.12
C PHE A 326 9.67 2.70 -0.99
N PRO A 327 10.89 2.94 -1.51
CA PRO A 327 11.12 3.83 -2.63
C PRO A 327 10.39 3.39 -3.92
N VAL A 328 10.07 4.37 -4.75
CA VAL A 328 9.48 4.17 -6.09
C VAL A 328 10.46 4.45 -7.24
N ILE A 329 11.71 4.82 -6.93
CA ILE A 329 12.78 5.06 -7.88
C ILE A 329 13.96 4.11 -7.66
N LYS A 330 14.62 3.70 -8.74
CA LYS A 330 15.73 2.72 -8.69
C LYS A 330 16.94 3.23 -7.90
N GLU A 331 17.24 4.52 -8.01
CA GLU A 331 18.37 5.17 -7.35
C GLU A 331 18.27 5.09 -5.82
N ALA A 332 17.07 5.21 -5.26
CA ALA A 332 16.84 5.06 -3.82
C ALA A 332 16.87 3.58 -3.39
N VAL A 333 16.35 2.67 -4.22
CA VAL A 333 16.41 1.21 -3.93
C VAL A 333 17.85 0.75 -3.75
N GLY A 334 18.78 1.27 -4.57
CA GLY A 334 20.21 0.96 -4.48
C GLY A 334 20.87 1.44 -3.18
N ARG A 335 20.25 2.35 -2.44
CA ARG A 335 20.78 2.94 -1.18
C ARG A 335 20.23 2.26 0.07
N ILE A 336 19.33 1.28 -0.04
CA ILE A 336 18.76 0.59 1.11
C ILE A 336 19.89 -0.09 1.90
N PRO A 337 20.04 0.23 3.21
CA PRO A 337 21.12 -0.34 4.03
C PRO A 337 20.98 -1.86 4.17
N SER A 338 22.10 -2.54 4.35
CA SER A 338 22.14 -3.98 4.65
C SER A 338 21.39 -4.30 5.95
N GLY A 339 21.00 -5.57 6.12
CA GLY A 339 20.24 -6.05 7.28
C GLY A 339 18.74 -6.18 7.01
N GLY A 340 17.92 -6.02 8.04
CA GLY A 340 16.50 -6.31 7.98
C GLY A 340 15.72 -5.50 6.93
N LEU A 341 16.04 -4.23 6.73
CA LEU A 341 15.40 -3.40 5.70
C LEU A 341 15.68 -3.93 4.28
N LYS A 342 16.88 -4.44 4.03
CA LYS A 342 17.21 -5.05 2.74
C LYS A 342 16.45 -6.36 2.53
N ILE A 343 16.33 -7.18 3.57
CA ILE A 343 15.52 -8.42 3.53
C ILE A 343 14.07 -8.12 3.18
N LEU A 344 13.48 -7.09 3.79
CA LEU A 344 12.13 -6.63 3.47
C LEU A 344 12.02 -6.15 2.01
N ALA A 345 12.94 -5.30 1.57
CA ALA A 345 12.95 -4.76 0.23
C ALA A 345 13.11 -5.84 -0.86
N GLU A 346 13.95 -6.85 -0.61
CA GLU A 346 14.11 -8.00 -1.51
C GLU A 346 12.82 -8.82 -1.61
N GLY A 347 12.13 -9.07 -0.49
CA GLY A 347 10.85 -9.77 -0.48
C GLY A 347 9.76 -9.01 -1.25
N VAL A 348 9.67 -7.70 -1.05
CA VAL A 348 8.77 -6.80 -1.79
C VAL A 348 9.08 -6.81 -3.29
N SER A 349 10.36 -6.71 -3.64
CA SER A 349 10.81 -6.72 -5.04
C SER A 349 10.49 -8.05 -5.73
N LYS A 350 10.76 -9.17 -5.08
CA LYS A 350 10.45 -10.52 -5.61
C LYS A 350 8.96 -10.72 -5.82
N GLN A 351 8.11 -10.22 -4.90
CA GLN A 351 6.66 -10.32 -5.04
C GLN A 351 6.15 -9.53 -6.25
N SER A 352 6.60 -8.29 -6.41
CA SER A 352 6.19 -7.44 -7.54
C SER A 352 6.77 -7.90 -8.89
N ALA A 353 7.91 -8.57 -8.88
CA ALA A 353 8.57 -9.11 -10.08
C ALA A 353 8.06 -10.51 -10.50
N ALA A 354 7.23 -11.17 -9.69
CA ALA A 354 6.70 -12.48 -10.03
C ALA A 354 5.84 -12.40 -11.32
N ARG A 355 6.14 -13.28 -12.29
CA ARG A 355 5.53 -13.25 -13.64
C ARG A 355 4.02 -13.49 -13.64
N ASP A 356 3.53 -14.19 -12.64
CA ASP A 356 2.12 -14.54 -12.45
C ASP A 356 1.38 -13.60 -11.49
N SER A 357 1.94 -12.40 -11.26
CA SER A 357 1.37 -11.40 -10.36
C SER A 357 0.06 -10.83 -10.90
N ILE A 358 -0.94 -10.79 -10.02
CA ILE A 358 -2.22 -10.11 -10.22
C ILE A 358 -2.23 -8.91 -9.28
N VAL A 359 -2.01 -7.72 -9.84
CA VAL A 359 -1.93 -6.49 -9.05
C VAL A 359 -3.30 -6.05 -8.62
N CYS A 360 -3.48 -5.84 -7.33
CA CYS A 360 -4.69 -5.34 -6.69
C CYS A 360 -4.42 -4.04 -5.96
N PHE A 361 -5.46 -3.25 -5.76
CA PHE A 361 -5.39 -2.01 -4.99
C PHE A 361 -6.39 -2.02 -3.84
N ILE A 362 -6.15 -1.14 -2.86
CA ILE A 362 -7.14 -0.83 -1.85
C ILE A 362 -8.26 -0.05 -2.55
N PRO A 363 -9.52 -0.50 -2.52
CA PRO A 363 -10.59 0.20 -3.22
C PRO A 363 -10.78 1.63 -2.74
N GLY A 364 -10.92 2.57 -3.67
CA GLY A 364 -11.14 3.99 -3.40
C GLY A 364 -12.61 4.32 -3.13
N LEU A 365 -13.21 3.69 -2.11
CA LEU A 365 -14.62 3.80 -1.78
C LEU A 365 -14.93 4.85 -0.70
N GLY A 366 -13.92 5.60 -0.23
CA GLY A 366 -14.11 6.59 0.82
C GLY A 366 -14.81 6.00 2.04
N ALA A 367 -15.86 6.65 2.51
CA ALA A 367 -16.63 6.21 3.68
C ALA A 367 -17.22 4.78 3.54
N LYS A 368 -17.41 4.28 2.33
CA LYS A 368 -17.89 2.91 2.06
C LYS A 368 -16.80 1.84 2.10
N GLY A 369 -15.54 2.22 2.23
CA GLY A 369 -14.42 1.27 2.35
C GLY A 369 -14.56 0.33 3.55
N GLY A 370 -15.13 0.81 4.65
CA GLY A 370 -15.45 -0.01 5.83
C GLY A 370 -16.46 -1.14 5.50
N GLU A 371 -17.52 -0.82 4.76
CA GLU A 371 -18.53 -1.80 4.35
C GLU A 371 -17.97 -2.85 3.38
N PHE A 372 -17.08 -2.44 2.49
CA PHE A 372 -16.37 -3.36 1.59
C PHE A 372 -15.54 -4.38 2.39
N ASN A 373 -14.70 -3.89 3.29
CA ASN A 373 -13.86 -4.73 4.14
C ASN A 373 -14.69 -5.67 5.00
N GLU A 374 -15.79 -5.16 5.56
CA GLU A 374 -16.70 -5.94 6.41
C GLU A 374 -17.42 -7.04 5.63
N THR A 375 -17.76 -6.83 4.36
CA THR A 375 -18.35 -7.87 3.51
C THR A 375 -17.42 -9.09 3.39
N TYR A 376 -16.12 -8.88 3.22
CA TYR A 376 -15.15 -9.96 3.22
C TYR A 376 -14.98 -10.62 4.59
N ARG A 377 -15.00 -9.83 5.68
CA ARG A 377 -14.93 -10.36 7.05
C ARG A 377 -16.15 -11.21 7.38
N GLN A 378 -17.34 -10.77 6.98
CA GLN A 378 -18.57 -11.53 7.14
C GLN A 378 -18.52 -12.86 6.39
N ALA A 379 -18.09 -12.86 5.12
CA ALA A 379 -17.93 -14.10 4.37
C ALA A 379 -16.97 -15.06 5.09
N PHE A 380 -15.84 -14.56 5.55
CA PHE A 380 -14.84 -15.34 6.28
C PHE A 380 -15.42 -15.92 7.58
N THR A 381 -16.00 -15.09 8.44
CA THR A 381 -16.57 -15.51 9.73
C THR A 381 -17.64 -16.56 9.54
N ARG A 382 -18.58 -16.33 8.61
CA ARG A 382 -19.68 -17.26 8.33
C ARG A 382 -19.17 -18.60 7.77
N ILE A 383 -18.23 -18.56 6.83
CA ILE A 383 -17.76 -19.78 6.16
C ILE A 383 -16.69 -20.51 6.98
N VAL A 384 -15.68 -19.78 7.47
CA VAL A 384 -14.51 -20.40 8.10
C VAL A 384 -14.79 -20.75 9.55
N PHE A 385 -15.36 -19.83 10.34
CA PHE A 385 -15.62 -20.08 11.76
C PHE A 385 -16.99 -20.77 11.99
N ASN A 386 -18.06 -20.24 11.41
CA ASN A 386 -19.41 -20.74 11.62
C ASN A 386 -19.77 -21.96 10.75
N LYS A 387 -18.88 -22.34 9.78
CA LYS A 387 -19.06 -23.51 8.90
C LYS A 387 -20.30 -23.44 8.00
N GLU A 388 -20.82 -22.23 7.72
CA GLU A 388 -21.93 -22.05 6.77
C GLU A 388 -21.53 -22.50 5.36
N ASN A 389 -22.54 -22.79 4.55
CA ASN A 389 -22.32 -23.20 3.15
C ASN A 389 -21.75 -22.05 2.31
N PRO A 390 -20.55 -22.19 1.73
CA PRO A 390 -19.88 -21.10 0.99
C PRO A 390 -20.71 -20.59 -0.19
N THR A 391 -21.36 -21.47 -0.95
CA THR A 391 -22.19 -21.09 -2.11
C THR A 391 -23.34 -20.18 -1.69
N LYS A 392 -23.99 -20.49 -0.56
CA LYS A 392 -25.07 -19.65 -0.03
C LYS A 392 -24.55 -18.27 0.37
N VAL A 393 -23.47 -18.24 1.15
CA VAL A 393 -22.90 -16.99 1.69
C VAL A 393 -22.39 -16.08 0.57
N THR A 394 -21.66 -16.63 -0.41
CA THR A 394 -21.10 -15.82 -1.49
C THR A 394 -22.18 -15.27 -2.41
N LYS A 395 -23.21 -16.05 -2.73
CA LYS A 395 -24.36 -15.60 -3.53
C LYS A 395 -25.15 -14.47 -2.85
N GLU A 396 -25.26 -14.51 -1.54
CA GLU A 396 -25.92 -13.48 -0.73
C GLU A 396 -25.11 -12.16 -0.73
N LEU A 397 -23.78 -12.24 -0.60
CA LEU A 397 -22.91 -11.08 -0.44
C LEU A 397 -22.43 -10.45 -1.76
N ALA A 398 -22.44 -11.19 -2.87
CA ALA A 398 -21.94 -10.70 -4.16
C ALA A 398 -22.58 -9.38 -4.64
N PRO A 399 -23.92 -9.20 -4.57
CA PRO A 399 -24.55 -7.94 -5.01
C PRO A 399 -24.10 -6.72 -4.18
N LYS A 400 -23.76 -6.93 -2.91
CA LYS A 400 -23.31 -5.86 -2.01
C LYS A 400 -21.96 -5.28 -2.47
N LEU A 401 -20.99 -6.13 -2.81
CA LEU A 401 -19.66 -5.66 -3.25
C LEU A 401 -19.74 -4.75 -4.48
N THR A 402 -20.43 -5.20 -5.53
CA THR A 402 -20.58 -4.39 -6.76
C THR A 402 -21.46 -3.15 -6.54
N GLY A 403 -22.46 -3.24 -5.67
CA GLY A 403 -23.34 -2.13 -5.30
C GLY A 403 -22.59 -0.95 -4.70
N LEU A 404 -21.61 -1.20 -3.83
CA LEU A 404 -20.82 -0.16 -3.18
C LEU A 404 -20.11 0.76 -4.17
N PHE A 405 -19.55 0.21 -5.27
CA PHE A 405 -18.88 1.00 -6.30
C PHE A 405 -19.85 1.89 -7.06
N LYS A 406 -21.03 1.37 -7.38
CA LYS A 406 -22.09 2.14 -8.04
C LYS A 406 -22.60 3.27 -7.15
N GLU A 407 -22.78 3.00 -5.86
CA GLU A 407 -23.29 3.96 -4.89
C GLU A 407 -22.41 5.20 -4.76
N VAL A 408 -21.08 5.01 -4.73
CA VAL A 408 -20.13 6.12 -4.60
C VAL A 408 -19.62 6.68 -5.93
N GLY A 409 -20.03 6.08 -7.06
CA GLY A 409 -19.55 6.47 -8.39
C GLY A 409 -18.05 6.22 -8.58
N ALA A 410 -17.48 5.24 -7.87
CA ALA A 410 -16.08 4.87 -7.99
C ALA A 410 -15.89 3.84 -9.12
N PRO A 411 -14.78 3.91 -9.88
CA PRO A 411 -14.43 2.86 -10.82
C PRO A 411 -14.06 1.57 -10.07
N LEU A 412 -14.31 0.42 -10.71
CA LEU A 412 -13.83 -0.86 -10.20
C LEU A 412 -12.29 -0.84 -10.10
N PRO A 413 -11.69 -1.45 -9.06
CA PRO A 413 -10.24 -1.51 -8.93
C PRO A 413 -9.63 -2.48 -9.95
N SER A 414 -8.31 -2.38 -10.19
CA SER A 414 -7.60 -3.46 -10.86
C SER A 414 -7.59 -4.70 -9.95
N PRO A 415 -7.76 -5.95 -10.48
CA PRO A 415 -7.86 -6.27 -11.91
C PRO A 415 -9.28 -6.18 -12.49
N ASP A 416 -10.30 -5.90 -11.67
CA ASP A 416 -11.72 -5.96 -12.07
C ASP A 416 -12.06 -4.97 -13.19
N SER A 417 -11.41 -3.80 -13.22
CA SER A 417 -11.56 -2.80 -14.29
C SER A 417 -11.08 -3.29 -15.67
N GLU A 418 -10.24 -4.33 -15.70
CA GLU A 418 -9.69 -4.95 -16.90
C GLU A 418 -10.53 -6.18 -17.36
N LEU A 419 -11.47 -6.64 -16.52
CA LEU A 419 -12.39 -7.73 -16.86
C LEU A 419 -13.53 -7.15 -17.73
N LYS A 420 -13.44 -7.39 -19.02
CA LYS A 420 -14.49 -7.04 -19.99
C LYS A 420 -15.45 -8.20 -20.23
#